data_5588f7ba43a9eedfbd20b46050880736
#
_entry.id   5588f7ba43a9eedfbd20b46050880736
#
_cell.length_a   1.000
_cell.length_b   1.000
_cell.length_c   1.000
_cell.angle_alpha   90.00
_cell.angle_beta   90.00
_cell.angle_gamma   90.00
#
_symmetry.space_group_name_H-M   'P 1'
#
loop_
_entity.id
_entity.type
_entity.pdbx_description
1 polymer ?
#
loop_
_entity_poly.entity_id
_entity_poly.type
_entity_poly.pdbx_seq_one_letter_code
_entity_poly.pdbx_strand_id
1 'polypeptide(L)'
;CVDEVITCNTDEICAAIKDIFDECRSIAEPAGALAIAGLKKYVQREGVTQQTLVAVNSGANMNFDRLRHIAERTELGEGREAVMAVTIPEKAGAFKAFCLAIGKRNITEFNYRYASATAAHVFVGVSLKPGLDARLELVSSLQKKGYEVLDLSDDETAKLHTRHLVGGHAGLSDERLFRFEFPERPGALMAFLSELGTQWNISLFHYRNHGAAYGRVLIGLQLGDKPLKDLIKSLDSVGYPYADESANPAYQLFFR
;
A
#
# COMPACT_ATOMS: atom_id res chain seq x y z
N CYS A 1 28.54 -33.17 -6.19
CA CYS A 1 29.37 -32.07 -5.78
C CYS A 1 28.50 -30.82 -5.73
N VAL A 2 28.14 -30.39 -4.54
CA VAL A 2 27.44 -29.18 -4.25
C VAL A 2 28.34 -28.37 -3.32
N ASP A 3 28.72 -27.17 -3.70
CA ASP A 3 29.63 -26.35 -2.92
C ASP A 3 28.85 -25.60 -1.83
N GLU A 4 27.62 -25.18 -2.15
CA GLU A 4 26.78 -24.42 -1.21
C GLU A 4 25.28 -24.59 -1.50
N VAL A 5 24.44 -24.39 -0.47
CA VAL A 5 22.98 -24.32 -0.57
C VAL A 5 22.53 -22.92 -0.13
N ILE A 6 21.80 -22.23 -1.01
CA ILE A 6 21.23 -20.88 -0.75
C ILE A 6 19.71 -21.01 -0.64
N THR A 7 19.14 -20.56 0.46
CA THR A 7 17.69 -20.51 0.65
C THR A 7 17.12 -19.16 0.26
N CYS A 8 15.94 -19.15 -0.36
CA CYS A 8 15.20 -17.95 -0.74
C CYS A 8 13.80 -17.97 -0.13
N ASN A 9 13.31 -16.80 0.26
CA ASN A 9 11.93 -16.63 0.70
C ASN A 9 10.99 -16.38 -0.49
N THR A 10 9.69 -16.33 -0.22
CA THR A 10 8.67 -16.16 -1.26
C THR A 10 8.80 -14.82 -1.98
N ASP A 11 9.15 -13.75 -1.27
CA ASP A 11 9.25 -12.40 -1.84
C ASP A 11 10.46 -12.30 -2.79
N GLU A 12 11.60 -12.91 -2.42
CA GLU A 12 12.78 -13.02 -3.28
C GLU A 12 12.49 -13.81 -4.57
N ILE A 13 11.68 -14.88 -4.47
CA ILE A 13 11.26 -15.67 -5.64
C ILE A 13 10.31 -14.85 -6.53
N CYS A 14 9.34 -14.13 -5.97
CA CYS A 14 8.43 -13.27 -6.73
C CYS A 14 9.19 -12.15 -7.46
N ALA A 15 10.18 -11.54 -6.81
CA ALA A 15 11.07 -10.55 -7.44
C ALA A 15 11.83 -11.16 -8.64
N ALA A 16 12.35 -12.39 -8.50
CA ALA A 16 13.04 -13.07 -9.60
C ALA A 16 12.10 -13.41 -10.77
N ILE A 17 10.83 -13.74 -10.52
CA ILE A 17 9.83 -13.94 -11.59
C ILE A 17 9.63 -12.66 -12.38
N LYS A 18 9.55 -11.52 -11.69
CA LYS A 18 9.45 -10.20 -12.34
C LYS A 18 10.67 -9.90 -13.19
N ASP A 19 11.89 -10.12 -12.68
CA ASP A 19 13.12 -9.88 -13.45
C ASP A 19 13.14 -10.71 -14.74
N ILE A 20 12.78 -12.01 -14.65
CA ILE A 20 12.67 -12.87 -15.82
C ILE A 20 11.66 -12.30 -16.83
N PHE A 21 10.50 -11.83 -16.33
CA PHE A 21 9.49 -11.23 -17.19
C PHE A 21 10.00 -9.93 -17.84
N ASP A 22 10.65 -9.06 -17.08
CA ASP A 22 11.14 -7.77 -17.59
C ASP A 22 12.22 -7.95 -18.66
N GLU A 23 13.11 -8.95 -18.48
CA GLU A 23 14.22 -9.21 -19.40
C GLU A 23 13.81 -10.06 -20.63
N CYS A 24 12.99 -11.09 -20.42
CA CYS A 24 12.70 -12.09 -21.44
C CYS A 24 11.25 -12.11 -21.94
N ARG A 25 10.35 -11.36 -21.29
CA ARG A 25 8.89 -11.39 -21.51
C ARG A 25 8.28 -12.80 -21.33
N SER A 26 8.96 -13.63 -20.52
CA SER A 26 8.51 -14.98 -20.15
C SER A 26 8.07 -14.99 -18.70
N ILE A 27 7.03 -15.79 -18.37
CA ILE A 27 6.58 -15.98 -17.00
C ILE A 27 7.09 -17.32 -16.51
N ALA A 28 8.04 -17.30 -15.57
CA ALA A 28 8.51 -18.50 -14.89
C ALA A 28 7.60 -18.88 -13.74
N GLU A 29 7.46 -20.17 -13.44
CA GLU A 29 6.87 -20.62 -12.19
C GLU A 29 7.83 -20.38 -11.00
N PRO A 30 7.35 -20.39 -9.74
CA PRO A 30 8.20 -20.16 -8.57
C PRO A 30 9.41 -21.09 -8.50
N ALA A 31 9.24 -22.38 -8.81
CA ALA A 31 10.34 -23.32 -8.85
C ALA A 31 11.37 -22.99 -9.95
N GLY A 32 10.89 -22.53 -11.11
CA GLY A 32 11.75 -22.08 -12.21
C GLY A 32 12.57 -20.83 -11.87
N ALA A 33 11.98 -19.88 -11.17
CA ALA A 33 12.63 -18.64 -10.78
C ALA A 33 13.56 -18.79 -9.55
N LEU A 34 13.44 -19.87 -8.78
CA LEU A 34 14.20 -20.07 -7.54
C LEU A 34 15.71 -19.98 -7.76
N ALA A 35 16.22 -20.55 -8.87
CA ALA A 35 17.64 -20.49 -9.19
C ALA A 35 18.12 -19.06 -9.46
N ILE A 36 17.30 -18.22 -10.09
CA ILE A 36 17.59 -16.79 -10.33
C ILE A 36 17.56 -16.02 -9.01
N ALA A 37 16.58 -16.27 -8.12
CA ALA A 37 16.52 -15.69 -6.80
C ALA A 37 17.78 -15.98 -5.97
N GLY A 38 18.22 -17.26 -5.96
CA GLY A 38 19.46 -17.69 -5.32
C GLY A 38 20.69 -17.01 -5.91
N LEU A 39 20.75 -16.89 -7.23
CA LEU A 39 21.84 -16.20 -7.92
C LEU A 39 21.93 -14.71 -7.55
N LYS A 40 20.81 -13.99 -7.51
CA LYS A 40 20.75 -12.59 -7.04
C LYS A 40 21.30 -12.47 -5.63
N LYS A 41 20.88 -13.35 -4.74
CA LYS A 41 21.33 -13.37 -3.34
C LYS A 41 22.81 -13.65 -3.21
N TYR A 42 23.33 -14.59 -4.01
CA TYR A 42 24.76 -14.88 -4.09
C TYR A 42 25.56 -13.67 -4.55
N VAL A 43 25.16 -13.03 -5.65
CA VAL A 43 25.81 -11.83 -6.19
C VAL A 43 25.86 -10.69 -5.16
N GLN A 44 24.74 -10.48 -4.47
CA GLN A 44 24.66 -9.43 -3.45
C GLN A 44 25.56 -9.73 -2.24
N ARG A 45 25.59 -10.98 -1.78
CA ARG A 45 26.38 -11.39 -0.62
C ARG A 45 27.89 -11.35 -0.90
N GLU A 46 28.32 -11.85 -2.07
CA GLU A 46 29.73 -11.98 -2.41
C GLU A 46 30.30 -10.75 -3.15
N GLY A 47 29.44 -9.77 -3.50
CA GLY A 47 29.88 -8.59 -4.28
C GLY A 47 30.43 -8.95 -5.65
N VAL A 48 29.90 -9.98 -6.28
CA VAL A 48 30.42 -10.55 -7.55
C VAL A 48 30.28 -9.53 -8.68
N THR A 49 31.40 -9.29 -9.38
CA THR A 49 31.46 -8.45 -10.57
C THR A 49 32.27 -9.13 -11.67
N GLN A 50 31.95 -8.84 -12.94
CA GLN A 50 32.68 -9.33 -14.11
C GLN A 50 32.80 -10.88 -14.23
N GLN A 51 31.79 -11.59 -13.74
CA GLN A 51 31.69 -13.05 -13.87
C GLN A 51 30.48 -13.44 -14.72
N THR A 52 30.59 -14.55 -15.42
CA THR A 52 29.44 -15.18 -16.08
C THR A 52 28.81 -16.16 -15.11
N LEU A 53 27.57 -15.91 -14.73
CA LEU A 53 26.80 -16.78 -13.84
C LEU A 53 25.67 -17.42 -14.64
N VAL A 54 25.43 -18.69 -14.39
CA VAL A 54 24.41 -19.49 -15.11
C VAL A 54 23.42 -20.05 -14.12
N ALA A 55 22.14 -19.83 -14.40
CA ALA A 55 21.05 -20.44 -13.64
C ALA A 55 20.06 -21.13 -14.58
N VAL A 56 19.45 -22.20 -14.12
CA VAL A 56 18.46 -22.95 -14.90
C VAL A 56 17.06 -22.48 -14.51
N ASN A 57 16.34 -21.85 -15.45
CA ASN A 57 14.91 -21.63 -15.32
C ASN A 57 14.20 -22.94 -15.70
N SER A 58 13.76 -23.71 -14.70
CA SER A 58 13.33 -25.10 -14.87
C SER A 58 11.87 -25.28 -15.29
N GLY A 59 11.07 -24.20 -15.34
CA GLY A 59 9.67 -24.35 -15.72
C GLY A 59 8.85 -23.05 -15.71
N ALA A 60 7.69 -23.14 -16.37
CA ALA A 60 6.73 -22.06 -16.55
C ALA A 60 5.27 -22.51 -16.33
N ASN A 61 5.05 -23.55 -15.52
CA ASN A 61 3.70 -24.05 -15.19
C ASN A 61 2.99 -23.11 -14.20
N MET A 62 2.56 -21.95 -14.71
CA MET A 62 1.96 -20.88 -13.95
C MET A 62 0.47 -20.73 -14.26
N ASN A 63 -0.37 -20.77 -13.22
CA ASN A 63 -1.77 -20.38 -13.35
C ASN A 63 -1.89 -18.86 -13.33
N PHE A 64 -2.75 -18.30 -14.17
CA PHE A 64 -2.96 -16.85 -14.30
C PHE A 64 -3.34 -16.17 -12.97
N ASP A 65 -4.12 -16.84 -12.12
CA ASP A 65 -4.49 -16.33 -10.79
C ASP A 65 -3.30 -16.09 -9.86
N ARG A 66 -2.21 -16.83 -10.04
CA ARG A 66 -0.97 -16.66 -9.25
C ARG A 66 -0.21 -15.38 -9.58
N LEU A 67 -0.41 -14.82 -10.79
CA LEU A 67 0.26 -13.58 -11.19
C LEU A 67 -0.11 -12.40 -10.28
N ARG A 68 -1.34 -12.39 -9.78
CA ARG A 68 -1.76 -11.38 -8.81
C ARG A 68 -0.93 -11.43 -7.53
N HIS A 69 -0.79 -12.63 -6.96
CA HIS A 69 0.02 -12.85 -5.77
C HIS A 69 1.49 -12.45 -5.98
N ILE A 70 2.05 -12.81 -7.14
CA ILE A 70 3.42 -12.47 -7.51
C ILE A 70 3.58 -10.96 -7.60
N ALA A 71 2.69 -10.27 -8.32
CA ALA A 71 2.73 -8.83 -8.49
C ALA A 71 2.67 -8.08 -7.15
N GLU A 72 1.83 -8.56 -6.21
CA GLU A 72 1.69 -7.95 -4.88
C GLU A 72 2.93 -8.13 -4.00
N ARG A 73 3.69 -9.22 -4.17
CA ARG A 73 4.86 -9.55 -3.36
C ARG A 73 6.19 -9.06 -3.92
N THR A 74 6.23 -8.83 -5.22
CA THR A 74 7.45 -8.43 -5.91
C THR A 74 8.01 -7.11 -5.39
N GLU A 75 7.17 -6.11 -5.19
CA GLU A 75 7.60 -4.80 -4.72
C GLU A 75 8.22 -4.87 -3.29
N LEU A 76 7.70 -5.78 -2.46
CA LEU A 76 8.27 -6.07 -1.14
C LEU A 76 9.61 -6.81 -1.26
N GLY A 77 9.68 -7.83 -2.11
CA GLY A 77 10.89 -8.63 -2.33
C GLY A 77 12.05 -7.83 -2.93
N GLU A 78 11.76 -6.77 -3.66
CA GLU A 78 12.76 -5.84 -4.20
C GLU A 78 13.07 -4.67 -3.25
N GLY A 79 12.42 -4.61 -2.08
CA GLY A 79 12.56 -3.48 -1.16
C GLY A 79 12.06 -2.15 -1.74
N ARG A 80 11.11 -2.21 -2.67
CA ARG A 80 10.50 -1.04 -3.34
C ARG A 80 9.24 -0.56 -2.66
N GLU A 81 8.74 -1.28 -1.68
CA GLU A 81 7.59 -0.90 -0.87
C GLU A 81 7.92 -1.07 0.62
N ALA A 82 7.52 -0.10 1.43
CA ALA A 82 7.40 -0.26 2.88
C ALA A 82 5.93 -0.33 3.25
N VAL A 83 5.57 -1.31 4.06
CA VAL A 83 4.24 -1.47 4.64
C VAL A 83 4.34 -1.20 6.13
N MET A 84 3.54 -0.27 6.64
CA MET A 84 3.64 0.21 8.02
C MET A 84 2.26 0.37 8.65
N ALA A 85 2.17 0.17 9.96
CA ALA A 85 1.11 0.72 10.77
C ALA A 85 1.62 1.99 11.46
N VAL A 86 0.88 3.08 11.32
CA VAL A 86 1.25 4.38 11.90
C VAL A 86 0.11 4.90 12.74
N THR A 87 0.40 5.27 13.98
CA THR A 87 -0.57 5.90 14.87
C THR A 87 -0.56 7.40 14.66
N ILE A 88 -1.74 7.97 14.34
CA ILE A 88 -1.96 9.40 14.19
C ILE A 88 -3.07 9.87 15.14
N PRO A 89 -3.13 11.16 15.53
CA PRO A 89 -4.24 11.70 16.32
C PRO A 89 -5.57 11.55 15.57
N GLU A 90 -6.64 11.13 16.28
CA GLU A 90 -7.99 11.06 15.72
C GLU A 90 -8.62 12.46 15.70
N LYS A 91 -8.27 13.24 14.69
CA LYS A 91 -8.83 14.59 14.48
C LYS A 91 -8.75 15.01 13.01
N ALA A 92 -9.64 15.91 12.64
CA ALA A 92 -9.65 16.49 11.30
C ALA A 92 -8.29 17.11 10.93
N GLY A 93 -7.80 16.83 9.73
CA GLY A 93 -6.50 17.27 9.22
C GLY A 93 -5.31 16.36 9.57
N ALA A 94 -5.45 15.38 10.48
CA ALA A 94 -4.35 14.49 10.85
C ALA A 94 -3.83 13.66 9.67
N PHE A 95 -4.72 13.17 8.80
CA PHE A 95 -4.34 12.46 7.58
C PHE A 95 -3.48 13.33 6.66
N LYS A 96 -3.90 14.57 6.42
CA LYS A 96 -3.13 15.51 5.59
C LYS A 96 -1.74 15.76 6.19
N ALA A 97 -1.66 15.98 7.51
CA ALA A 97 -0.39 16.17 8.22
C ALA A 97 0.52 14.94 8.09
N PHE A 98 -0.05 13.74 8.21
CA PHE A 98 0.68 12.50 8.03
C PHE A 98 1.21 12.31 6.60
N CYS A 99 0.39 12.55 5.58
CA CYS A 99 0.82 12.50 4.19
C CYS A 99 1.93 13.52 3.88
N LEU A 100 1.86 14.72 4.47
CA LEU A 100 2.96 15.71 4.40
C LEU A 100 4.25 15.17 5.05
N ALA A 101 4.13 14.44 6.15
CA ALA A 101 5.28 13.82 6.84
C ALA A 101 5.95 12.73 6.01
N ILE A 102 5.19 11.92 5.25
CA ILE A 102 5.69 10.94 4.27
C ILE A 102 6.48 11.64 3.15
N GLY A 103 6.08 12.86 2.78
CA GLY A 103 6.71 13.65 1.72
C GLY A 103 6.24 13.28 0.32
N LYS A 104 7.08 13.55 -0.69
CA LYS A 104 6.76 13.33 -2.12
C LYS A 104 6.91 11.87 -2.58
N ARG A 105 6.63 10.91 -1.71
CA ARG A 105 6.63 9.49 -2.07
C ARG A 105 5.26 9.08 -2.58
N ASN A 106 5.24 8.06 -3.44
CA ASN A 106 3.98 7.48 -3.88
C ASN A 106 3.41 6.57 -2.79
N ILE A 107 2.15 6.77 -2.43
CA ILE A 107 1.43 5.89 -1.50
C ILE A 107 0.77 4.79 -2.33
N THR A 108 1.11 3.54 -2.05
CA THR A 108 0.59 2.36 -2.75
C THR A 108 -0.74 1.91 -2.20
N GLU A 109 -0.90 2.03 -0.89
CA GLU A 109 -2.17 1.76 -0.21
C GLU A 109 -2.31 2.59 1.06
N PHE A 110 -3.54 2.83 1.44
CA PHE A 110 -3.89 3.57 2.64
C PHE A 110 -5.21 3.02 3.18
N ASN A 111 -5.17 2.40 4.34
CA ASN A 111 -6.33 1.74 4.92
C ASN A 111 -6.52 2.19 6.37
N TYR A 112 -7.68 2.70 6.68
CA TYR A 112 -8.04 3.19 7.99
C TYR A 112 -9.54 3.04 8.23
N ARG A 113 -9.87 2.70 9.48
CA ARG A 113 -11.24 2.71 10.00
C ARG A 113 -11.24 3.31 11.40
N TYR A 114 -12.19 4.19 11.68
CA TYR A 114 -12.42 4.75 12.99
C TYR A 114 -12.65 3.64 14.03
N ALA A 115 -11.93 3.70 15.13
CA ALA A 115 -12.05 2.74 16.23
C ALA A 115 -11.94 3.40 17.60
N SER A 116 -11.37 4.61 17.71
CA SER A 116 -11.13 5.31 18.96
C SER A 116 -11.24 6.83 18.75
N ALA A 117 -11.67 7.55 19.78
CA ALA A 117 -11.76 9.02 19.73
C ALA A 117 -10.41 9.74 19.89
N THR A 118 -9.35 9.03 20.22
CA THR A 118 -8.04 9.64 20.54
C THR A 118 -6.93 9.34 19.56
N ALA A 119 -6.95 8.12 18.97
CA ALA A 119 -5.90 7.66 18.09
C ALA A 119 -6.46 6.85 16.92
N ALA A 120 -5.89 7.09 15.76
CA ALA A 120 -6.15 6.37 14.52
C ALA A 120 -4.95 5.49 14.17
N HIS A 121 -5.15 4.21 13.94
CA HIS A 121 -4.12 3.30 13.41
C HIS A 121 -4.30 3.16 11.91
N VAL A 122 -3.36 3.71 11.18
CA VAL A 122 -3.37 3.74 9.71
C VAL A 122 -2.45 2.66 9.17
N PHE A 123 -2.98 1.80 8.32
CA PHE A 123 -2.17 0.88 7.53
C PHE A 123 -1.78 1.58 6.22
N VAL A 124 -0.49 1.70 5.94
CA VAL A 124 0.01 2.46 4.79
C VAL A 124 1.12 1.72 4.07
N GLY A 125 1.01 1.63 2.75
CA GLY A 125 2.06 1.22 1.84
C GLY A 125 2.69 2.43 1.16
N VAL A 126 4.01 2.47 1.05
CA VAL A 126 4.75 3.58 0.46
C VAL A 126 5.80 3.04 -0.50
N SER A 127 5.79 3.52 -1.76
CA SER A 127 6.83 3.20 -2.73
C SER A 127 8.18 3.79 -2.32
N LEU A 128 9.21 2.98 -2.43
CA LEU A 128 10.59 3.32 -2.12
C LEU A 128 11.49 3.18 -3.34
N LYS A 129 12.65 3.82 -3.28
CA LYS A 129 13.77 3.42 -4.13
C LYS A 129 14.25 2.05 -3.65
N PRO A 130 14.74 1.17 -4.54
CA PRO A 130 15.22 -0.15 -4.15
C PRO A 130 16.29 -0.06 -3.06
N GLY A 131 16.17 -0.89 -2.03
CA GLY A 131 17.15 -1.02 -0.97
C GLY A 131 16.57 -0.92 0.45
N LEU A 132 17.15 -1.67 1.36
CA LEU A 132 16.74 -1.71 2.76
C LEU A 132 16.90 -0.35 3.47
N ASP A 133 17.92 0.42 3.10
CA ASP A 133 18.19 1.73 3.72
C ASP A 133 17.04 2.71 3.57
N ALA A 134 16.39 2.76 2.39
CA ALA A 134 15.28 3.66 2.14
C ALA A 134 14.05 3.38 3.05
N ARG A 135 13.83 2.12 3.43
CA ARG A 135 12.79 1.71 4.38
C ARG A 135 13.13 2.21 5.78
N LEU A 136 14.34 1.92 6.24
CA LEU A 136 14.81 2.34 7.57
C LEU A 136 14.84 3.87 7.73
N GLU A 137 15.27 4.57 6.69
CA GLU A 137 15.24 6.04 6.64
C GLU A 137 13.82 6.59 6.76
N LEU A 138 12.84 6.01 6.04
CA LEU A 138 11.45 6.43 6.12
C LEU A 138 10.88 6.24 7.52
N VAL A 139 11.03 5.04 8.10
CA VAL A 139 10.57 4.72 9.47
C VAL A 139 11.21 5.68 10.48
N SER A 140 12.53 5.85 10.45
CA SER A 140 13.25 6.76 11.34
C SER A 140 12.81 8.22 11.18
N SER A 141 12.58 8.67 9.95
CA SER A 141 12.10 10.03 9.66
C SER A 141 10.71 10.30 10.26
N LEU A 142 9.80 9.33 10.17
CA LEU A 142 8.46 9.45 10.75
C LEU A 142 8.51 9.43 12.27
N GLN A 143 9.33 8.55 12.86
CA GLN A 143 9.54 8.48 14.32
C GLN A 143 10.12 9.79 14.87
N LYS A 144 11.10 10.38 14.19
CA LYS A 144 11.66 11.71 14.55
C LYS A 144 10.64 12.84 14.49
N LYS A 145 9.59 12.70 13.69
CA LYS A 145 8.46 13.64 13.62
C LYS A 145 7.38 13.37 14.68
N GLY A 146 7.60 12.40 15.56
CA GLY A 146 6.72 12.07 16.67
C GLY A 146 5.62 11.05 16.35
N TYR A 147 5.68 10.38 15.20
CA TYR A 147 4.75 9.29 14.88
C TYR A 147 5.20 7.97 15.52
N GLU A 148 4.26 7.23 16.08
CA GLU A 148 4.47 5.84 16.44
C GLU A 148 4.34 5.00 15.16
N VAL A 149 5.42 4.30 14.79
CA VAL A 149 5.52 3.55 13.54
C VAL A 149 5.91 2.11 13.82
N LEU A 150 5.09 1.17 13.37
CA LEU A 150 5.39 -0.25 13.34
C LEU A 150 5.65 -0.65 11.89
N ASP A 151 6.89 -1.08 11.59
CA ASP A 151 7.24 -1.63 10.27
C ASP A 151 6.67 -3.04 10.13
N LEU A 152 5.80 -3.24 9.14
CA LEU A 152 5.10 -4.49 8.84
C LEU A 152 5.57 -5.12 7.51
N SER A 153 6.64 -4.58 6.90
CA SER A 153 7.10 -5.03 5.59
C SER A 153 7.51 -6.50 5.55
N ASP A 154 7.95 -7.05 6.70
CA ASP A 154 8.32 -8.46 6.84
C ASP A 154 7.25 -9.30 7.56
N ASP A 155 6.11 -8.71 7.96
CA ASP A 155 5.02 -9.39 8.66
C ASP A 155 4.07 -10.08 7.68
N GLU A 156 4.03 -11.43 7.70
CA GLU A 156 3.18 -12.22 6.81
C GLU A 156 1.68 -12.01 7.05
N THR A 157 1.26 -11.81 8.30
CA THR A 157 -0.15 -11.53 8.61
C THR A 157 -0.58 -10.20 8.01
N ALA A 158 0.28 -9.19 8.10
CA ALA A 158 0.03 -7.89 7.49
C ALA A 158 -0.07 -8.00 5.96
N LYS A 159 0.88 -8.70 5.32
CA LYS A 159 0.94 -8.87 3.86
C LYS A 159 -0.22 -9.67 3.28
N LEU A 160 -0.66 -10.72 3.98
CA LEU A 160 -1.68 -11.65 3.45
C LEU A 160 -3.10 -11.30 3.89
N HIS A 161 -3.28 -10.67 5.02
CA HIS A 161 -4.61 -10.47 5.62
C HIS A 161 -4.91 -9.00 5.91
N THR A 162 -4.11 -8.32 6.73
CA THR A 162 -4.42 -6.96 7.21
C THR A 162 -4.56 -5.96 6.06
N ARG A 163 -3.71 -6.05 5.04
CA ARG A 163 -3.77 -5.15 3.87
C ARG A 163 -5.06 -5.27 3.04
N HIS A 164 -5.84 -6.34 3.23
CA HIS A 164 -7.12 -6.57 2.54
C HIS A 164 -8.33 -6.21 3.39
N LEU A 165 -8.14 -5.85 4.66
CA LEU A 165 -9.19 -5.46 5.57
C LEU A 165 -9.55 -3.98 5.37
N VAL A 166 -10.79 -3.70 4.98
CA VAL A 166 -11.31 -2.33 4.81
C VAL A 166 -12.00 -1.84 6.09
N GLY A 167 -11.77 -2.48 7.22
CA GLY A 167 -12.32 -2.09 8.51
C GLY A 167 -13.53 -2.91 8.92
N GLY A 168 -14.37 -2.37 9.79
CA GLY A 168 -15.55 -2.99 10.40
C GLY A 168 -16.57 -1.94 10.80
N HIS A 169 -17.49 -2.31 11.68
CA HIS A 169 -18.48 -1.37 12.20
C HIS A 169 -17.82 -0.35 13.13
N ALA A 170 -18.04 0.94 12.85
CA ALA A 170 -17.58 2.03 13.71
C ALA A 170 -18.66 2.57 14.64
N GLY A 171 -19.92 2.20 14.44
CA GLY A 171 -21.05 2.68 15.24
C GLY A 171 -21.31 4.19 15.13
N LEU A 172 -20.87 4.82 14.03
CA LEU A 172 -21.04 6.24 13.77
C LEU A 172 -22.38 6.50 13.08
N SER A 173 -23.24 7.32 13.70
CA SER A 173 -24.56 7.67 13.14
C SER A 173 -24.50 8.80 12.10
N ASP A 174 -23.45 9.63 12.15
CA ASP A 174 -23.25 10.82 11.34
C ASP A 174 -22.27 10.64 10.17
N GLU A 175 -21.89 9.39 9.90
CA GLU A 175 -20.98 9.05 8.81
C GLU A 175 -21.67 9.08 7.45
N ARG A 176 -20.99 9.65 6.46
CA ARG A 176 -21.32 9.59 5.03
C ARG A 176 -20.18 8.96 4.25
N LEU A 177 -20.53 8.07 3.35
CA LEU A 177 -19.56 7.31 2.56
C LEU A 177 -19.55 7.78 1.11
N PHE A 178 -18.36 8.06 0.59
CA PHE A 178 -18.17 8.50 -0.80
C PHE A 178 -17.08 7.68 -1.47
N ARG A 179 -17.26 7.42 -2.76
CA ARG A 179 -16.25 6.80 -3.61
C ARG A 179 -15.80 7.80 -4.66
N PHE A 180 -14.49 8.09 -4.67
CA PHE A 180 -13.84 8.99 -5.62
C PHE A 180 -13.02 8.22 -6.65
N GLU A 181 -12.89 8.80 -7.84
CA GLU A 181 -11.96 8.37 -8.88
C GLU A 181 -11.09 9.57 -9.30
N PHE A 182 -9.78 9.38 -9.30
CA PHE A 182 -8.82 10.40 -9.75
C PHE A 182 -7.67 9.79 -10.54
N PRO A 183 -6.99 10.55 -11.43
CA PRO A 183 -5.84 10.05 -12.18
C PRO A 183 -4.73 9.56 -11.25
N GLU A 184 -4.23 8.35 -11.47
CA GLU A 184 -3.16 7.75 -10.68
C GLU A 184 -1.83 8.39 -11.06
N ARG A 185 -1.36 9.30 -10.21
CA ARG A 185 -0.08 10.01 -10.39
C ARG A 185 0.51 10.38 -9.04
N PRO A 186 1.85 10.51 -8.93
CA PRO A 186 2.49 10.96 -7.70
C PRO A 186 1.90 12.29 -7.20
N GLY A 187 1.51 12.31 -5.92
CA GLY A 187 0.92 13.48 -5.28
C GLY A 187 -0.60 13.65 -5.45
N ALA A 188 -1.30 12.81 -6.23
CA ALA A 188 -2.74 12.92 -6.43
C ALA A 188 -3.52 12.78 -5.11
N LEU A 189 -3.14 11.82 -4.26
CA LEU A 189 -3.74 11.67 -2.94
C LEU A 189 -3.54 12.90 -2.06
N MET A 190 -2.35 13.51 -2.09
CA MET A 190 -2.08 14.75 -1.35
C MET A 190 -2.90 15.92 -1.87
N ALA A 191 -3.05 16.07 -3.19
CA ALA A 191 -3.90 17.08 -3.81
C ALA A 191 -5.36 16.89 -3.36
N PHE A 192 -5.89 15.65 -3.42
CA PHE A 192 -7.21 15.31 -2.93
C PHE A 192 -7.42 15.72 -1.46
N LEU A 193 -6.52 15.32 -0.55
CA LEU A 193 -6.62 15.68 0.87
C LEU A 193 -6.46 17.19 1.12
N SER A 194 -5.73 17.89 0.24
CA SER A 194 -5.57 19.34 0.35
C SER A 194 -6.84 20.10 -0.02
N GLU A 195 -7.51 19.68 -1.08
CA GLU A 195 -8.78 20.27 -1.53
C GLU A 195 -9.94 19.92 -0.58
N LEU A 196 -9.98 18.69 -0.07
CA LEU A 196 -10.97 18.28 0.95
C LEU A 196 -10.86 19.16 2.22
N GLY A 197 -9.66 19.67 2.52
CA GLY A 197 -9.40 20.52 3.65
C GLY A 197 -9.27 19.77 4.98
N THR A 198 -9.45 20.50 6.09
CA THR A 198 -9.26 19.96 7.45
C THR A 198 -10.53 20.05 8.31
N GLN A 199 -11.66 20.40 7.68
CA GLN A 199 -12.91 20.65 8.41
C GLN A 199 -13.77 19.40 8.64
N TRP A 200 -13.46 18.30 7.95
CA TRP A 200 -14.18 17.04 8.04
C TRP A 200 -13.29 15.98 8.69
N ASN A 201 -13.84 15.25 9.64
CA ASN A 201 -13.14 14.10 10.19
C ASN A 201 -13.30 12.89 9.28
N ILE A 202 -12.19 12.23 8.96
CA ILE A 202 -12.18 11.01 8.15
C ILE A 202 -12.36 9.84 9.09
N SER A 203 -13.42 9.07 8.93
CA SER A 203 -13.77 7.90 9.72
C SER A 203 -13.46 6.57 9.03
N LEU A 204 -13.37 6.59 7.70
CA LEU A 204 -12.93 5.49 6.86
C LEU A 204 -12.08 6.04 5.73
N PHE A 205 -10.98 5.38 5.44
CA PHE A 205 -10.19 5.66 4.26
C PHE A 205 -9.63 4.37 3.69
N HIS A 206 -9.99 4.06 2.46
CA HIS A 206 -9.45 2.93 1.74
C HIS A 206 -9.00 3.37 0.36
N TYR A 207 -7.72 3.26 0.13
CA TYR A 207 -7.07 3.49 -1.16
C TYR A 207 -6.06 2.39 -1.42
N ARG A 208 -6.05 1.88 -2.64
CA ARG A 208 -5.04 0.94 -3.10
C ARG A 208 -4.74 1.18 -4.56
N ASN A 209 -3.46 1.34 -4.88
CA ASN A 209 -2.98 1.37 -6.25
C ASN A 209 -2.95 -0.05 -6.82
N HIS A 210 -3.77 -0.29 -7.84
CA HIS A 210 -3.85 -1.58 -8.54
C HIS A 210 -3.14 -1.54 -9.90
N GLY A 211 -2.31 -0.53 -10.18
CA GLY A 211 -1.68 -0.34 -11.47
C GLY A 211 -2.64 0.14 -12.57
N ALA A 212 -3.86 0.58 -12.21
CA ALA A 212 -4.81 1.18 -13.13
C ALA A 212 -4.47 2.64 -13.41
N ALA A 213 -4.96 3.20 -14.53
CA ALA A 213 -4.78 4.62 -14.86
C ALA A 213 -5.51 5.57 -13.89
N TYR A 214 -6.50 5.06 -13.16
CA TYR A 214 -7.28 5.80 -12.18
C TYR A 214 -7.23 5.12 -10.82
N GLY A 215 -6.87 5.90 -9.79
CA GLY A 215 -7.00 5.52 -8.38
C GLY A 215 -8.44 5.62 -7.91
N ARG A 216 -8.84 4.70 -7.02
CA ARG A 216 -10.16 4.69 -6.40
C ARG A 216 -10.00 4.81 -4.90
N VAL A 217 -10.69 5.80 -4.32
CA VAL A 217 -10.72 6.03 -2.88
C VAL A 217 -12.14 5.80 -2.38
N LEU A 218 -12.27 5.00 -1.33
CA LEU A 218 -13.47 4.94 -0.51
C LEU A 218 -13.20 5.74 0.76
N ILE A 219 -14.02 6.76 1.03
CA ILE A 219 -13.84 7.63 2.18
C ILE A 219 -15.13 7.78 2.98
N GLY A 220 -15.05 7.58 4.29
CA GLY A 220 -16.08 7.92 5.25
C GLY A 220 -15.76 9.27 5.89
N LEU A 221 -16.75 10.14 5.94
CA LEU A 221 -16.65 11.48 6.51
C LEU A 221 -17.73 11.69 7.56
N GLN A 222 -17.35 12.20 8.73
CA GLN A 222 -18.27 12.56 9.79
C GLN A 222 -18.79 13.99 9.56
N LEU A 223 -20.12 14.13 9.62
CA LEU A 223 -20.79 15.43 9.52
C LEU A 223 -20.61 16.26 10.79
N GLY A 224 -20.64 15.60 11.97
CA GLY A 224 -20.81 16.30 13.25
C GLY A 224 -22.09 17.14 13.21
N ASP A 225 -22.00 18.38 13.66
CA ASP A 225 -23.14 19.32 13.69
C ASP A 225 -23.33 20.10 12.37
N LYS A 226 -22.54 19.79 11.33
CA LYS A 226 -22.57 20.52 10.05
C LYS A 226 -23.62 19.95 9.10
N PRO A 227 -24.28 20.80 8.30
CA PRO A 227 -25.26 20.32 7.33
C PRO A 227 -24.59 19.61 6.15
N LEU A 228 -25.26 18.57 5.64
CA LEU A 228 -24.78 17.78 4.48
C LEU A 228 -24.46 18.64 3.26
N LYS A 229 -25.19 19.73 3.02
CA LYS A 229 -24.95 20.65 1.91
C LYS A 229 -23.54 21.27 1.92
N ASP A 230 -22.95 21.49 3.09
CA ASP A 230 -21.61 22.06 3.21
C ASP A 230 -20.53 21.00 2.91
N LEU A 231 -20.80 19.75 3.27
CA LEU A 231 -19.96 18.62 2.84
C LEU A 231 -19.98 18.49 1.32
N ILE A 232 -21.16 18.43 0.70
CA ILE A 232 -21.29 18.33 -0.77
C ILE A 232 -20.53 19.46 -1.46
N LYS A 233 -20.65 20.69 -0.99
CA LYS A 233 -19.88 21.83 -1.50
C LYS A 233 -18.37 21.61 -1.45
N SER A 234 -17.88 21.04 -0.33
CA SER A 234 -16.46 20.72 -0.19
C SER A 234 -16.04 19.63 -1.16
N LEU A 235 -16.87 18.60 -1.36
CA LEU A 235 -16.60 17.51 -2.30
C LEU A 235 -16.59 18.00 -3.76
N ASP A 236 -17.52 18.88 -4.12
CA ASP A 236 -17.56 19.50 -5.46
C ASP A 236 -16.29 20.33 -5.72
N SER A 237 -15.76 21.04 -4.71
CA SER A 237 -14.53 21.81 -4.84
C SER A 237 -13.27 20.97 -5.08
N VAL A 238 -13.29 19.69 -4.68
CA VAL A 238 -12.18 18.74 -4.96
C VAL A 238 -12.00 18.52 -6.47
N GLY A 239 -13.07 18.65 -7.24
CA GLY A 239 -13.01 18.59 -8.71
C GLY A 239 -12.81 17.19 -9.31
N TYR A 240 -12.90 16.13 -8.51
CA TYR A 240 -12.88 14.75 -8.98
C TYR A 240 -14.29 14.15 -9.00
N PRO A 241 -14.59 13.25 -9.96
CA PRO A 241 -15.84 12.50 -9.94
C PRO A 241 -16.00 11.68 -8.66
N TYR A 242 -17.18 11.73 -8.07
CA TYR A 242 -17.51 10.92 -6.92
C TYR A 242 -18.95 10.40 -6.93
N ALA A 243 -19.21 9.36 -6.15
CA ALA A 243 -20.53 8.79 -5.89
C ALA A 243 -20.79 8.74 -4.39
N ASP A 244 -22.00 9.09 -3.96
CA ASP A 244 -22.48 8.85 -2.59
C ASP A 244 -22.84 7.36 -2.45
N GLU A 245 -22.09 6.65 -1.64
CA GLU A 245 -22.25 5.22 -1.34
C GLU A 245 -22.93 4.98 0.03
N SER A 246 -23.43 6.03 0.69
CA SER A 246 -24.03 5.92 2.03
C SER A 246 -25.25 5.00 2.09
N ALA A 247 -25.96 4.83 0.97
CA ALA A 247 -27.09 3.88 0.85
C ALA A 247 -26.68 2.51 0.27
N ASN A 248 -25.40 2.30 -0.03
CA ASN A 248 -24.92 1.06 -0.63
C ASN A 248 -25.14 -0.12 0.33
N PRO A 249 -25.76 -1.24 -0.12
CA PRO A 249 -26.02 -2.40 0.74
C PRO A 249 -24.77 -3.00 1.39
N ALA A 250 -23.63 -3.03 0.69
CA ALA A 250 -22.38 -3.53 1.25
C ALA A 250 -21.89 -2.64 2.41
N TYR A 251 -22.00 -1.31 2.26
CA TYR A 251 -21.70 -0.39 3.34
C TYR A 251 -22.60 -0.63 4.56
N GLN A 252 -23.91 -0.72 4.34
CA GLN A 252 -24.89 -0.93 5.43
C GLN A 252 -24.66 -2.23 6.19
N LEU A 253 -24.23 -3.30 5.51
CA LEU A 253 -24.03 -4.62 6.11
C LEU A 253 -22.67 -4.79 6.80
N PHE A 254 -21.60 -4.19 6.25
CA PHE A 254 -20.23 -4.52 6.67
C PHE A 254 -19.47 -3.37 7.33
N PHE A 255 -19.94 -2.12 7.21
CA PHE A 255 -19.17 -0.96 7.67
C PHE A 255 -19.94 -0.04 8.64
N ARG A 256 -21.27 -0.05 8.60
CA ARG A 256 -22.11 0.85 9.40
C ARG A 256 -22.48 0.33 10.79
#